data_20586aaef6081a7070669ea7bf6d828b
#
_entry.id   20586aaef6081a7070669ea7bf6d828b
#
_cell.length_a   1.000
_cell.length_b   1.000
_cell.length_c   1.000
_cell.angle_alpha   90.00
_cell.angle_beta   90.00
_cell.angle_gamma   90.00
#
_symmetry.space_group_name_H-M   'P 1'
#
loop_
_entity.id
_entity.type
_entity.pdbx_description
1 polymer ?
#
loop_
_entity_poly.entity_id
_entity_poly.type
_entity_poly.pdbx_seq_one_letter_code
_entity_poly.pdbx_strand_id
1 'polypeptide(L)'
;YADNNKLSVGDTLKSGKKTWKITGLVALSDYSALFQNNNDTMFDAIKFGVGIVTKEEFSSFNESQLTYDYAWKYNKKPKNEKEEKKRSEDFMEDIGKDITLESFIPQYVNQAIHFTGDDMGSDEAMIIVLLYIVMVIMAFVFGITTSNTIRKEAGVIGTLRASGYTKNELIRHYMSMPVFVTLIGAVVGNILGYTIFKNVCAGMYYGSYSLPTYVTVWNAKAFLLTTVVPVLIMLVVNYGILRSKLKLPPLKFLRRDLSRKKQKRALRLSSRINIFSRFRLRVIFQNFSNYIVLFV
;
A
#
# COMPACT_ATOMS: atom_id res chain seq x y z
N TYR A 1 -10.28 -19.10 13.81
CA TYR A 1 -11.47 -19.88 14.24
C TYR A 1 -11.77 -19.64 15.72
N ALA A 2 -10.83 -19.89 16.64
CA ALA A 2 -11.07 -19.79 18.08
C ALA A 2 -11.56 -18.40 18.49
N ASP A 3 -10.87 -17.33 18.08
CA ASP A 3 -11.25 -15.96 18.40
C ASP A 3 -12.62 -15.59 17.82
N ASN A 4 -12.90 -15.98 16.59
CA ASN A 4 -14.19 -15.70 15.94
C ASN A 4 -15.37 -16.43 16.62
N ASN A 5 -15.10 -17.59 17.19
CA ASN A 5 -16.07 -18.39 17.96
C ASN A 5 -16.00 -18.13 19.48
N LYS A 6 -15.18 -17.18 19.93
CA LYS A 6 -14.98 -16.82 21.35
C LYS A 6 -14.56 -18.02 22.21
N LEU A 7 -13.72 -18.90 21.66
CA LEU A 7 -13.21 -20.08 22.33
C LEU A 7 -11.86 -19.79 22.99
N SER A 8 -11.69 -20.26 24.21
CA SER A 8 -10.48 -20.10 25.01
C SER A 8 -9.96 -21.45 25.50
N VAL A 9 -8.71 -21.47 25.95
CA VAL A 9 -8.14 -22.66 26.60
C VAL A 9 -8.95 -22.99 27.86
N GLY A 10 -9.39 -24.21 27.95
CA GLY A 10 -10.26 -24.73 29.02
C GLY A 10 -11.72 -24.90 28.60
N ASP A 11 -12.15 -24.26 27.51
CA ASP A 11 -13.50 -24.44 26.99
C ASP A 11 -13.68 -25.81 26.33
N THR A 12 -14.93 -26.16 26.04
CA THR A 12 -15.28 -27.41 25.37
C THR A 12 -15.84 -27.15 23.99
N LEU A 13 -15.36 -27.93 23.01
CA LEU A 13 -15.85 -27.94 21.64
C LEU A 13 -16.64 -29.22 21.38
N LYS A 14 -17.86 -29.08 20.85
CA LYS A 14 -18.68 -30.24 20.42
C LYS A 14 -18.64 -30.36 18.91
N SER A 15 -18.33 -31.56 18.43
CA SER A 15 -18.47 -31.89 17.01
C SER A 15 -19.07 -33.30 16.89
N GLY A 16 -20.24 -33.36 16.29
CA GLY A 16 -21.03 -34.60 16.24
C GLY A 16 -21.40 -35.08 17.64
N LYS A 17 -21.04 -36.35 17.94
CA LYS A 17 -21.29 -37.00 19.25
C LYS A 17 -20.16 -36.81 20.26
N LYS A 18 -19.04 -36.21 19.85
CA LYS A 18 -17.86 -36.01 20.69
C LYS A 18 -17.76 -34.63 21.27
N THR A 19 -17.18 -34.52 22.45
CA THR A 19 -16.88 -33.28 23.15
C THR A 19 -15.42 -33.29 23.53
N TRP A 20 -14.67 -32.27 23.07
CA TRP A 20 -13.26 -32.11 23.39
C TRP A 20 -13.04 -30.89 24.30
N LYS A 21 -12.08 -30.99 25.17
CA LYS A 21 -11.60 -29.88 25.97
C LYS A 21 -10.42 -29.22 25.24
N ILE A 22 -10.48 -27.91 25.04
CA ILE A 22 -9.41 -27.11 24.42
C ILE A 22 -8.26 -26.99 25.42
N THR A 23 -7.11 -27.57 25.08
CA THR A 23 -5.90 -27.56 25.93
C THR A 23 -4.89 -26.47 25.46
N GLY A 24 -5.00 -25.99 24.21
CA GLY A 24 -4.12 -25.00 23.65
C GLY A 24 -4.67 -24.44 22.35
N LEU A 25 -4.17 -23.26 21.94
CA LEU A 25 -4.44 -22.66 20.65
C LEU A 25 -3.13 -22.65 19.85
N VAL A 26 -3.21 -23.02 18.58
CA VAL A 26 -2.05 -23.12 17.68
C VAL A 26 -2.33 -22.41 16.37
N ALA A 27 -1.30 -21.86 15.75
CA ALA A 27 -1.31 -21.42 14.37
C ALA A 27 -0.52 -22.42 13.53
N LEU A 28 -1.14 -22.94 12.47
CA LEU A 28 -0.53 -23.92 11.58
C LEU A 28 -0.03 -23.20 10.32
N SER A 29 1.21 -23.51 9.90
CA SER A 29 1.83 -22.88 8.73
C SER A 29 1.17 -23.27 7.40
N ASP A 30 0.52 -24.41 7.36
CA ASP A 30 -0.21 -24.95 6.22
C ASP A 30 -1.71 -24.61 6.21
N TYR A 31 -2.17 -23.91 7.25
CA TYR A 31 -3.53 -23.39 7.39
C TYR A 31 -3.54 -21.93 7.86
N SER A 32 -2.72 -21.08 7.24
CA SER A 32 -2.73 -19.64 7.54
C SER A 32 -4.06 -19.00 7.13
N ALA A 33 -4.66 -19.45 6.02
CA ALA A 33 -6.04 -19.20 5.66
C ALA A 33 -6.86 -20.51 5.77
N LEU A 34 -8.03 -20.44 6.40
CA LEU A 34 -8.83 -21.62 6.76
C LEU A 34 -9.70 -22.09 5.59
N PHE A 35 -9.07 -22.50 4.50
CA PHE A 35 -9.74 -23.18 3.39
C PHE A 35 -10.07 -24.61 3.76
N GLN A 36 -11.34 -24.99 3.62
CA GLN A 36 -11.76 -26.37 3.80
C GLN A 36 -11.32 -27.23 2.62
N ASN A 37 -11.49 -26.71 1.40
CA ASN A 37 -11.02 -27.35 0.17
C ASN A 37 -10.17 -26.36 -0.63
N ASN A 38 -9.15 -26.87 -1.32
CA ASN A 38 -8.27 -26.02 -2.13
C ASN A 38 -8.98 -25.34 -3.30
N ASN A 39 -10.14 -25.82 -3.74
CA ASN A 39 -10.94 -25.25 -4.83
C ASN A 39 -12.01 -24.28 -4.35
N ASP A 40 -12.12 -24.03 -3.06
CA ASP A 40 -13.08 -23.06 -2.54
C ASP A 40 -12.69 -21.64 -3.00
N THR A 41 -13.67 -20.81 -3.32
CA THR A 41 -13.43 -19.43 -3.75
C THR A 41 -13.09 -18.49 -2.60
N MET A 42 -13.44 -18.88 -1.36
CA MET A 42 -13.20 -18.12 -0.14
C MET A 42 -13.10 -19.08 1.05
N PHE A 43 -12.22 -18.75 2.00
CA PHE A 43 -12.12 -19.45 3.27
C PHE A 43 -13.22 -18.99 4.24
N ASP A 44 -13.55 -19.84 5.23
CA ASP A 44 -14.54 -19.52 6.28
C ASP A 44 -13.93 -19.74 7.67
N ALA A 45 -13.36 -18.68 8.21
CA ALA A 45 -12.73 -18.71 9.53
C ALA A 45 -13.72 -18.82 10.72
N ILE A 46 -15.03 -18.84 10.44
CA ILE A 46 -16.08 -19.02 11.45
C ILE A 46 -16.52 -20.48 11.52
N LYS A 47 -16.78 -21.09 10.36
CA LYS A 47 -17.34 -22.44 10.29
C LYS A 47 -16.28 -23.55 10.21
N PHE A 48 -15.16 -23.27 9.54
CA PHE A 48 -14.08 -24.23 9.38
C PHE A 48 -12.92 -23.90 10.31
N GLY A 49 -12.38 -24.90 10.95
CA GLY A 49 -11.18 -24.83 11.79
C GLY A 49 -10.47 -26.15 11.85
N VAL A 50 -9.16 -26.11 12.05
CA VAL A 50 -8.30 -27.29 12.17
C VAL A 50 -7.95 -27.49 13.63
N GLY A 51 -8.17 -28.70 14.13
CA GLY A 51 -7.83 -29.14 15.49
C GLY A 51 -6.79 -30.24 15.49
N ILE A 52 -5.88 -30.21 16.45
CA ILE A 52 -4.93 -31.29 16.70
C ILE A 52 -5.42 -32.09 17.88
N VAL A 53 -5.55 -33.41 17.72
CA VAL A 53 -5.95 -34.33 18.76
C VAL A 53 -4.81 -35.34 19.08
N THR A 54 -4.90 -35.99 20.23
CA THR A 54 -3.92 -37.05 20.58
C THR A 54 -4.07 -38.27 19.68
N LYS A 55 -3.03 -39.12 19.64
CA LYS A 55 -3.06 -40.35 18.83
C LYS A 55 -4.16 -41.30 19.29
N GLU A 56 -4.39 -41.37 20.59
CA GLU A 56 -5.42 -42.18 21.20
C GLU A 56 -6.82 -41.74 20.74
N GLU A 57 -7.05 -40.43 20.76
CA GLU A 57 -8.31 -39.87 20.29
C GLU A 57 -8.49 -40.05 18.79
N PHE A 58 -7.42 -39.86 17.99
CA PHE A 58 -7.45 -40.07 16.55
C PHE A 58 -7.83 -41.55 16.23
N SER A 59 -7.28 -42.51 16.94
CA SER A 59 -7.57 -43.94 16.76
C SER A 59 -9.03 -44.34 17.10
N SER A 60 -9.78 -43.46 17.76
CA SER A 60 -11.19 -43.65 18.09
C SER A 60 -12.17 -43.26 17.00
N PHE A 61 -11.70 -42.66 15.90
CA PHE A 61 -12.53 -42.37 14.74
C PHE A 61 -12.73 -43.60 13.87
N ASN A 62 -13.89 -43.68 13.21
CA ASN A 62 -14.15 -44.72 12.22
C ASN A 62 -13.33 -44.47 10.95
N GLU A 63 -12.87 -45.54 10.34
CA GLU A 63 -12.05 -45.51 9.13
C GLU A 63 -12.73 -44.74 7.97
N SER A 64 -14.06 -44.82 7.89
CA SER A 64 -14.87 -44.07 6.93
C SER A 64 -14.88 -42.56 7.14
N GLN A 65 -14.36 -42.07 8.26
CA GLN A 65 -14.23 -40.63 8.60
C GLN A 65 -12.80 -40.09 8.40
N LEU A 66 -11.88 -41.00 8.04
CA LEU A 66 -10.47 -40.65 7.88
C LEU A 66 -10.15 -40.39 6.41
N THR A 67 -9.41 -39.35 6.18
CA THR A 67 -8.72 -39.06 4.91
C THR A 67 -7.23 -39.08 5.18
N TYR A 68 -6.48 -39.76 4.33
CA TYR A 68 -5.04 -39.88 4.47
C TYR A 68 -4.34 -38.94 3.50
N ASP A 69 -3.68 -37.93 4.04
CA ASP A 69 -2.89 -36.97 3.27
C ASP A 69 -1.39 -37.29 3.43
N TYR A 70 -0.68 -37.28 2.32
CA TYR A 70 0.75 -37.52 2.28
C TYR A 70 1.47 -36.25 1.87
N ALA A 71 2.39 -35.77 2.68
CA ALA A 71 3.22 -34.65 2.39
C ALA A 71 4.57 -35.07 1.80
N TRP A 72 5.05 -34.39 0.80
CA TRP A 72 6.40 -34.58 0.24
C TRP A 72 7.25 -33.31 0.35
N LYS A 73 8.55 -33.48 0.30
CA LYS A 73 9.51 -32.40 0.34
C LYS A 73 10.60 -32.64 -0.71
N TYR A 74 10.90 -31.60 -1.49
CA TYR A 74 12.02 -31.67 -2.43
C TYR A 74 13.36 -31.71 -1.70
N ASN A 75 14.29 -32.58 -2.12
CA ASN A 75 15.66 -32.64 -1.60
C ASN A 75 16.41 -31.31 -1.83
N LYS A 76 16.15 -30.64 -2.97
CA LYS A 76 16.63 -29.29 -3.27
C LYS A 76 15.43 -28.42 -3.56
N LYS A 77 15.31 -27.31 -2.82
CA LYS A 77 14.23 -26.33 -3.02
C LYS A 77 14.26 -25.83 -4.47
N PRO A 78 13.10 -25.78 -5.15
CA PRO A 78 12.97 -25.15 -6.46
C PRO A 78 13.42 -23.69 -6.41
N LYS A 79 14.06 -23.20 -7.49
CA LYS A 79 14.56 -21.82 -7.55
C LYS A 79 13.46 -20.79 -7.77
N ASN A 80 12.39 -21.19 -8.40
CA ASN A 80 11.23 -20.37 -8.71
C ASN A 80 10.00 -21.26 -8.94
N GLU A 81 8.83 -20.63 -8.99
CA GLU A 81 7.53 -21.27 -9.18
C GLU A 81 7.46 -22.11 -10.48
N LYS A 82 8.08 -21.65 -11.56
CA LYS A 82 8.10 -22.38 -12.83
C LYS A 82 8.85 -23.71 -12.71
N GLU A 83 9.95 -23.74 -11.96
CA GLU A 83 10.71 -24.98 -11.70
C GLU A 83 9.92 -25.89 -10.75
N GLU A 84 9.25 -25.32 -9.76
CA GLU A 84 8.39 -26.05 -8.83
C GLU A 84 7.24 -26.70 -9.57
N LYS A 85 6.54 -25.95 -10.42
CA LYS A 85 5.44 -26.45 -11.25
C LYS A 85 5.88 -27.65 -12.07
N LYS A 86 6.99 -27.52 -12.80
CA LYS A 86 7.51 -28.62 -13.64
C LYS A 86 7.84 -29.87 -12.80
N ARG A 87 8.55 -29.68 -11.67
CA ARG A 87 8.91 -30.81 -10.79
C ARG A 87 7.70 -31.48 -10.14
N SER A 88 6.67 -30.69 -9.82
CA SER A 88 5.41 -31.22 -9.29
C SER A 88 4.65 -32.01 -10.32
N GLU A 89 4.60 -31.53 -11.58
CA GLU A 89 3.96 -32.21 -12.69
C GLU A 89 4.68 -33.54 -12.99
N ASP A 90 6.02 -33.52 -13.10
CA ASP A 90 6.84 -34.73 -13.29
C ASP A 90 6.59 -35.77 -12.15
N PHE A 91 6.53 -35.29 -10.90
CA PHE A 91 6.29 -36.13 -9.73
C PHE A 91 4.85 -36.69 -9.69
N MET A 92 3.86 -35.89 -10.04
CA MET A 92 2.47 -36.32 -10.14
C MET A 92 2.32 -37.41 -11.22
N GLU A 93 2.97 -37.25 -12.37
CA GLU A 93 2.96 -38.24 -13.44
C GLU A 93 3.62 -39.54 -13.03
N ASP A 94 4.74 -39.50 -12.31
CA ASP A 94 5.43 -40.68 -11.81
C ASP A 94 4.61 -41.45 -10.80
N ILE A 95 4.03 -40.79 -9.81
CA ILE A 95 3.19 -41.43 -8.79
C ILE A 95 1.91 -41.98 -9.43
N GLY A 96 1.31 -41.28 -10.37
CA GLY A 96 0.07 -41.68 -11.05
C GLY A 96 0.18 -42.94 -11.87
N LYS A 97 1.41 -43.42 -12.14
CA LYS A 97 1.63 -44.74 -12.79
C LYS A 97 1.33 -45.92 -11.85
N ASP A 98 1.57 -45.72 -10.57
CA ASP A 98 1.50 -46.78 -9.57
C ASP A 98 0.24 -46.73 -8.70
N ILE A 99 -0.32 -45.53 -8.50
CA ILE A 99 -1.48 -45.29 -7.65
C ILE A 99 -2.50 -44.35 -8.28
N THR A 100 -3.76 -44.49 -7.91
CA THR A 100 -4.79 -43.53 -8.27
C THR A 100 -4.76 -42.37 -7.26
N LEU A 101 -4.48 -41.17 -7.75
CA LEU A 101 -4.48 -39.96 -6.94
C LEU A 101 -5.89 -39.38 -6.87
N GLU A 102 -6.42 -39.15 -5.68
CA GLU A 102 -7.69 -38.49 -5.45
C GLU A 102 -7.50 -36.96 -5.54
N SER A 103 -6.41 -36.47 -4.97
CA SER A 103 -6.03 -35.04 -5.02
C SER A 103 -4.51 -34.92 -5.01
N PHE A 104 -4.01 -33.89 -5.69
CA PHE A 104 -2.59 -33.54 -5.70
C PHE A 104 -2.43 -32.01 -5.63
N ILE A 105 -1.92 -31.51 -4.52
CA ILE A 105 -1.87 -30.07 -4.23
C ILE A 105 -0.42 -29.66 -3.95
N PRO A 106 0.34 -29.25 -4.98
CA PRO A 106 1.65 -28.64 -4.78
C PRO A 106 1.58 -27.37 -3.96
N GLN A 107 2.67 -27.02 -3.29
CA GLN A 107 2.72 -25.85 -2.40
C GLN A 107 2.31 -24.57 -3.12
N TYR A 108 2.77 -24.34 -4.35
CA TYR A 108 2.50 -23.12 -5.10
C TYR A 108 1.03 -22.88 -5.49
N VAL A 109 0.18 -23.89 -5.43
CA VAL A 109 -1.30 -23.79 -5.64
C VAL A 109 -2.10 -24.04 -4.37
N ASN A 110 -1.46 -24.26 -3.23
CA ASN A 110 -2.16 -24.50 -1.97
C ASN A 110 -2.66 -23.16 -1.40
N GLN A 111 -3.96 -22.91 -1.53
CA GLN A 111 -4.58 -21.66 -1.07
C GLN A 111 -4.45 -21.45 0.45
N ALA A 112 -4.54 -22.51 1.25
CA ALA A 112 -4.41 -22.42 2.69
C ALA A 112 -3.04 -21.90 3.14
N ILE A 113 -2.01 -22.08 2.30
CA ILE A 113 -0.65 -21.57 2.54
C ILE A 113 -0.45 -20.19 1.94
N HIS A 114 -0.83 -19.98 0.67
CA HIS A 114 -0.45 -18.78 -0.11
C HIS A 114 -1.41 -17.63 0.03
N PHE A 115 -2.70 -17.88 0.19
CA PHE A 115 -3.74 -16.84 0.13
C PHE A 115 -3.46 -15.68 1.08
N THR A 116 -3.05 -15.95 2.31
CA THR A 116 -2.72 -14.89 3.29
C THR A 116 -1.57 -13.99 2.81
N GLY A 117 -0.53 -14.59 2.24
CA GLY A 117 0.62 -13.84 1.72
C GLY A 117 0.26 -13.00 0.49
N ASP A 118 -0.55 -13.55 -0.41
CA ASP A 118 -0.99 -12.88 -1.62
C ASP A 118 -1.95 -11.73 -1.32
N ASP A 119 -2.86 -11.91 -0.37
CA ASP A 119 -3.77 -10.88 0.11
C ASP A 119 -3.01 -9.71 0.76
N MET A 120 -2.12 -10.02 1.71
CA MET A 120 -1.24 -9.02 2.33
C MET A 120 -0.36 -8.29 1.30
N GLY A 121 0.14 -9.00 0.29
CA GLY A 121 0.92 -8.44 -0.80
C GLY A 121 0.11 -7.50 -1.69
N SER A 122 -1.13 -7.85 -1.98
CA SER A 122 -2.08 -7.02 -2.72
C SER A 122 -2.43 -5.75 -1.96
N ASP A 123 -2.68 -5.86 -0.65
CA ASP A 123 -2.94 -4.73 0.23
C ASP A 123 -1.73 -3.80 0.32
N GLU A 124 -0.51 -4.34 0.47
CA GLU A 124 0.73 -3.55 0.44
C GLU A 124 0.83 -2.76 -0.88
N ALA A 125 0.60 -3.40 -2.02
CA ALA A 125 0.66 -2.75 -3.32
C ALA A 125 -0.39 -1.63 -3.46
N MET A 126 -1.62 -1.86 -3.01
CA MET A 126 -2.70 -0.87 -3.03
C MET A 126 -2.37 0.34 -2.14
N ILE A 127 -1.87 0.10 -0.92
CA ILE A 127 -1.46 1.16 0.01
C ILE A 127 -0.31 1.98 -0.56
N ILE A 128 0.66 1.35 -1.23
CA ILE A 128 1.77 2.05 -1.90
C ILE A 128 1.24 2.96 -3.01
N VAL A 129 0.30 2.49 -3.84
CA VAL A 129 -0.32 3.32 -4.89
C VAL A 129 -1.05 4.51 -4.27
N LEU A 130 -1.86 4.28 -3.22
CA LEU A 130 -2.55 5.35 -2.50
C LEU A 130 -1.57 6.36 -1.91
N LEU A 131 -0.46 5.89 -1.33
CA LEU A 131 0.61 6.75 -0.80
C LEU A 131 1.17 7.67 -1.90
N TYR A 132 1.45 7.14 -3.10
CA TYR A 132 1.94 7.97 -4.22
C TYR A 132 0.91 8.99 -4.69
N ILE A 133 -0.36 8.64 -4.75
CA ILE A 133 -1.44 9.58 -5.09
C ILE A 133 -1.47 10.73 -4.08
N VAL A 134 -1.47 10.43 -2.79
CA VAL A 134 -1.44 11.44 -1.72
C VAL A 134 -0.18 12.31 -1.80
N MET A 135 0.99 11.72 -2.07
CA MET A 135 2.23 12.49 -2.25
C MET A 135 2.15 13.47 -3.42
N VAL A 136 1.58 13.07 -4.54
CA VAL A 136 1.38 13.96 -5.70
C VAL A 136 0.46 15.12 -5.33
N ILE A 137 -0.66 14.85 -4.66
CA ILE A 137 -1.58 15.90 -4.19
C ILE A 137 -0.86 16.87 -3.25
N MET A 138 -0.13 16.35 -2.26
CA MET A 138 0.63 17.19 -1.32
C MET A 138 1.70 18.02 -2.01
N ALA A 139 2.40 17.48 -3.01
CA ALA A 139 3.36 18.23 -3.80
C ALA A 139 2.71 19.43 -4.51
N PHE A 140 1.52 19.26 -5.07
CA PHE A 140 0.74 20.36 -5.66
C PHE A 140 0.32 21.39 -4.62
N VAL A 141 -0.20 20.97 -3.48
CA VAL A 141 -0.61 21.86 -2.38
C VAL A 141 0.57 22.70 -1.90
N PHE A 142 1.73 22.08 -1.63
CA PHE A 142 2.94 22.81 -1.26
C PHE A 142 3.39 23.77 -2.38
N GLY A 143 3.32 23.34 -3.63
CA GLY A 143 3.67 24.15 -4.78
C GLY A 143 2.81 25.43 -4.90
N ILE A 144 1.50 25.29 -4.72
CA ILE A 144 0.56 26.42 -4.72
C ILE A 144 0.84 27.33 -3.53
N THR A 145 0.98 26.78 -2.34
CA THR A 145 1.26 27.53 -1.10
C THR A 145 2.54 28.33 -1.23
N THR A 146 3.64 27.70 -1.64
CA THR A 146 4.94 28.38 -1.88
C THR A 146 4.81 29.47 -2.94
N SER A 147 4.09 29.21 -4.04
CA SER A 147 3.85 30.23 -5.08
C SER A 147 3.05 31.42 -4.56
N ASN A 148 2.06 31.21 -3.71
CA ASN A 148 1.26 32.26 -3.08
C ASN A 148 2.08 33.04 -2.06
N THR A 149 2.92 32.41 -1.26
CA THR A 149 3.84 33.08 -0.34
C THR A 149 4.78 34.03 -1.10
N ILE A 150 5.40 33.56 -2.19
CA ILE A 150 6.25 34.41 -3.04
C ILE A 150 5.47 35.61 -3.60
N ARG A 151 4.21 35.44 -3.98
CA ARG A 151 3.37 36.56 -4.48
C ARG A 151 3.07 37.56 -3.39
N LYS A 152 2.72 37.11 -2.19
CA LYS A 152 2.44 37.99 -1.04
C LYS A 152 3.68 38.77 -0.63
N GLU A 153 4.83 38.13 -0.60
CA GLU A 153 6.10 38.71 -0.16
C GLU A 153 6.93 39.28 -1.31
N ALA A 154 6.33 39.51 -2.47
CA ALA A 154 7.04 39.99 -3.66
C ALA A 154 7.84 41.29 -3.42
N GLY A 155 7.26 42.24 -2.69
CA GLY A 155 7.96 43.49 -2.34
C GLY A 155 9.21 43.25 -1.51
N VAL A 156 9.11 42.42 -0.47
CA VAL A 156 10.24 42.04 0.40
C VAL A 156 11.33 41.34 -0.41
N ILE A 157 10.93 40.34 -1.23
CA ILE A 157 11.86 39.61 -2.12
C ILE A 157 12.56 40.60 -3.09
N GLY A 158 11.81 41.54 -3.64
CA GLY A 158 12.35 42.58 -4.54
C GLY A 158 13.39 43.46 -3.85
N THR A 159 13.11 43.91 -2.63
CA THR A 159 14.04 44.72 -1.81
C THR A 159 15.29 43.93 -1.45
N LEU A 160 15.14 42.73 -0.91
CA LEU A 160 16.27 41.86 -0.56
C LEU A 160 17.17 41.58 -1.76
N ARG A 161 16.58 41.32 -2.92
CA ARG A 161 17.31 41.12 -4.17
C ARG A 161 18.03 42.36 -4.67
N ALA A 162 17.43 43.54 -4.49
CA ALA A 162 18.05 44.81 -4.81
C ALA A 162 19.20 45.18 -3.85
N SER A 163 19.11 44.73 -2.58
CA SER A 163 20.16 44.86 -1.57
C SER A 163 21.30 43.84 -1.69
N GLY A 164 21.28 42.96 -2.72
CA GLY A 164 22.38 42.05 -3.02
C GLY A 164 22.18 40.59 -2.62
N TYR A 165 21.04 40.25 -2.01
CA TYR A 165 20.76 38.83 -1.70
C TYR A 165 20.65 37.98 -2.98
N THR A 166 21.29 36.84 -2.94
CA THR A 166 21.32 35.90 -4.06
C THR A 166 20.02 35.08 -4.17
N LYS A 167 19.75 34.55 -5.37
CA LYS A 167 18.61 33.66 -5.57
C LYS A 167 18.67 32.41 -4.68
N ASN A 168 19.87 31.85 -4.46
CA ASN A 168 20.07 30.65 -3.71
C ASN A 168 19.80 30.83 -2.21
N GLU A 169 20.17 32.00 -1.66
CA GLU A 169 19.85 32.33 -0.27
C GLU A 169 18.34 32.40 -0.05
N LEU A 170 17.60 33.03 -0.95
CA LEU A 170 16.15 33.08 -0.90
C LEU A 170 15.52 31.70 -1.11
N ILE A 171 16.03 30.88 -2.04
CA ILE A 171 15.56 29.51 -2.21
C ILE A 171 15.74 28.73 -0.89
N ARG A 172 16.91 28.81 -0.26
CA ARG A 172 17.18 28.12 1.01
C ARG A 172 16.24 28.59 2.12
N HIS A 173 15.97 29.88 2.20
CA HIS A 173 15.04 30.45 3.17
C HIS A 173 13.61 29.93 2.96
N TYR A 174 13.06 30.03 1.74
CA TYR A 174 11.69 29.57 1.46
C TYR A 174 11.53 28.05 1.41
N MET A 175 12.63 27.29 1.27
CA MET A 175 12.63 25.82 1.39
C MET A 175 12.58 25.34 2.84
N SER A 176 13.05 26.14 3.80
CA SER A 176 13.19 25.70 5.20
C SER A 176 11.86 25.25 5.78
N MET A 177 10.80 26.01 5.59
CA MET A 177 9.47 25.72 6.15
C MET A 177 8.83 24.44 5.61
N PRO A 178 8.72 24.23 4.27
CA PRO A 178 8.24 22.97 3.72
C PRO A 178 9.06 21.75 4.15
N VAL A 179 10.39 21.87 4.21
CA VAL A 179 11.28 20.79 4.67
C VAL A 179 10.98 20.45 6.12
N PHE A 180 10.92 21.45 6.99
CA PHE A 180 10.68 21.26 8.41
C PHE A 180 9.32 20.60 8.68
N VAL A 181 8.26 21.07 8.03
CA VAL A 181 6.91 20.49 8.17
C VAL A 181 6.89 19.05 7.69
N THR A 182 7.53 18.75 6.55
CA THR A 182 7.57 17.38 6.02
C THR A 182 8.36 16.43 6.92
N LEU A 183 9.48 16.88 7.47
CA LEU A 183 10.27 16.07 8.41
C LEU A 183 9.51 15.78 9.70
N ILE A 184 8.86 16.78 10.28
CA ILE A 184 8.02 16.57 11.47
C ILE A 184 6.88 15.59 11.14
N GLY A 185 6.18 15.81 10.03
CA GLY A 185 5.11 14.92 9.59
C GLY A 185 5.59 13.48 9.41
N ALA A 186 6.77 13.28 8.81
CA ALA A 186 7.36 11.96 8.64
C ALA A 186 7.72 11.28 9.98
N VAL A 187 8.31 12.04 10.92
CA VAL A 187 8.62 11.51 12.27
C VAL A 187 7.36 11.14 13.02
N VAL A 188 6.38 12.03 13.07
CA VAL A 188 5.11 11.79 13.75
C VAL A 188 4.38 10.59 13.10
N GLY A 189 4.34 10.54 11.76
CA GLY A 189 3.72 9.44 11.04
C GLY A 189 4.37 8.09 11.33
N ASN A 190 5.69 8.02 11.39
CA ASN A 190 6.41 6.80 11.78
C ASN A 190 6.13 6.39 13.23
N ILE A 191 6.15 7.34 14.17
CA ILE A 191 5.83 7.05 15.58
C ILE A 191 4.41 6.47 15.68
N LEU A 192 3.42 7.11 15.08
CA LEU A 192 2.04 6.65 15.10
C LEU A 192 1.89 5.29 14.39
N GLY A 193 2.58 5.09 13.26
CA GLY A 193 2.60 3.82 12.53
C GLY A 193 3.08 2.67 13.39
N TYR A 194 4.22 2.83 14.04
CA TYR A 194 4.83 1.78 14.88
C TYR A 194 4.23 1.65 16.28
N THR A 195 3.41 2.56 16.73
CA THR A 195 2.77 2.49 18.07
C THR A 195 1.29 2.14 17.99
N ILE A 196 0.49 2.92 17.29
CA ILE A 196 -0.97 2.82 17.27
C ILE A 196 -1.45 2.01 16.06
N PHE A 197 -1.12 2.48 14.86
CA PHE A 197 -1.70 1.92 13.62
C PHE A 197 -1.27 0.48 13.34
N LYS A 198 -0.09 0.06 13.80
CA LYS A 198 0.33 -1.34 13.70
C LYS A 198 -0.68 -2.31 14.31
N ASN A 199 -1.23 -1.95 15.50
CA ASN A 199 -2.18 -2.82 16.18
C ASN A 199 -3.54 -2.85 15.48
N VAL A 200 -3.94 -1.71 14.89
CA VAL A 200 -5.17 -1.63 14.08
C VAL A 200 -5.04 -2.53 12.85
N CYS A 201 -3.95 -2.40 12.10
CA CYS A 201 -3.71 -3.22 10.92
C CYS A 201 -3.55 -4.71 11.28
N ALA A 202 -2.77 -5.02 12.32
CA ALA A 202 -2.64 -6.40 12.79
C ALA A 202 -4.00 -6.99 13.15
N GLY A 203 -4.86 -6.26 13.88
CA GLY A 203 -6.19 -6.73 14.26
C GLY A 203 -7.08 -7.10 13.07
N MET A 204 -6.95 -6.42 11.94
CA MET A 204 -7.68 -6.76 10.71
C MET A 204 -7.29 -8.14 10.19
N TYR A 205 -5.99 -8.44 10.14
CA TYR A 205 -5.50 -9.73 9.65
C TYR A 205 -5.72 -10.87 10.65
N TYR A 206 -5.52 -10.61 11.95
CA TYR A 206 -5.75 -11.63 12.99
C TYR A 206 -7.22 -12.01 13.17
N GLY A 207 -8.15 -11.16 12.76
CA GLY A 207 -9.58 -11.49 12.68
C GLY A 207 -9.94 -12.44 11.53
N SER A 208 -9.10 -12.51 10.50
CA SER A 208 -9.37 -13.30 9.29
C SER A 208 -8.49 -14.54 9.18
N TYR A 209 -7.22 -14.45 9.56
CA TYR A 209 -6.19 -15.45 9.31
C TYR A 209 -5.68 -16.09 10.60
N SER A 210 -5.18 -17.32 10.48
CA SER A 210 -4.50 -18.05 11.54
C SER A 210 -3.01 -17.72 11.51
N LEU A 211 -2.62 -16.67 12.24
CA LEU A 211 -1.26 -16.15 12.22
C LEU A 211 -0.52 -16.45 13.53
N PRO A 212 0.82 -16.60 13.50
CA PRO A 212 1.62 -16.72 14.71
C PRO A 212 1.58 -15.42 15.53
N THR A 213 2.08 -15.46 16.76
CA THR A 213 2.12 -14.30 17.65
C THR A 213 2.76 -13.09 16.97
N TYR A 214 2.08 -11.94 17.02
CA TYR A 214 2.53 -10.70 16.40
C TYR A 214 3.81 -10.18 17.05
N VAL A 215 4.83 -9.99 16.23
CA VAL A 215 6.09 -9.36 16.65
C VAL A 215 6.38 -8.16 15.75
N THR A 216 6.56 -7.00 16.35
CA THR A 216 6.89 -5.77 15.60
C THR A 216 8.33 -5.83 15.12
N VAL A 217 8.54 -5.81 13.82
CA VAL A 217 9.86 -5.75 13.18
C VAL A 217 10.01 -4.44 12.43
N TRP A 218 11.17 -3.79 12.57
CA TRP A 218 11.46 -2.60 11.80
C TRP A 218 11.68 -2.93 10.32
N ASN A 219 10.98 -2.21 9.44
CA ASN A 219 11.03 -2.44 7.99
C ASN A 219 11.71 -1.24 7.30
N ALA A 220 12.92 -1.45 6.79
CA ALA A 220 13.70 -0.43 6.08
C ALA A 220 13.01 0.05 4.79
N LYS A 221 12.33 -0.84 4.05
CA LYS A 221 11.57 -0.50 2.84
C LYS A 221 10.42 0.44 3.18
N ALA A 222 9.65 0.12 4.22
CA ALA A 222 8.55 0.97 4.68
C ALA A 222 9.08 2.36 5.09
N PHE A 223 10.15 2.43 5.88
CA PHE A 223 10.76 3.70 6.27
C PHE A 223 11.22 4.53 5.07
N LEU A 224 11.85 3.90 4.08
CA LEU A 224 12.31 4.58 2.86
C LEU A 224 11.11 5.16 2.07
N LEU A 225 10.06 4.38 1.88
CA LEU A 225 8.88 4.80 1.13
C LEU A 225 8.06 5.88 1.85
N THR A 226 7.96 5.82 3.18
CA THR A 226 7.13 6.75 3.96
C THR A 226 7.87 8.00 4.44
N THR A 227 9.20 7.99 4.43
CA THR A 227 10.02 9.10 4.94
C THR A 227 10.90 9.70 3.85
N VAL A 228 11.79 8.90 3.25
CA VAL A 228 12.81 9.42 2.33
C VAL A 228 12.19 9.89 1.02
N VAL A 229 11.32 9.07 0.43
CA VAL A 229 10.68 9.39 -0.86
C VAL A 229 9.79 10.63 -0.77
N PRO A 230 8.88 10.80 0.21
CA PRO A 230 8.10 12.03 0.38
C PRO A 230 8.96 13.29 0.55
N VAL A 231 10.02 13.21 1.36
CA VAL A 231 10.94 14.33 1.55
C VAL A 231 11.65 14.71 0.24
N LEU A 232 12.12 13.73 -0.52
CA LEU A 232 12.75 13.98 -1.82
C LEU A 232 11.78 14.59 -2.83
N ILE A 233 10.57 14.08 -2.94
CA ILE A 233 9.53 14.65 -3.83
C ILE A 233 9.25 16.10 -3.44
N MET A 234 9.05 16.37 -2.16
CA MET A 234 8.81 17.72 -1.66
C MET A 234 9.99 18.66 -1.99
N LEU A 235 11.23 18.23 -1.76
CA LEU A 235 12.43 18.99 -2.09
C LEU A 235 12.50 19.32 -3.59
N VAL A 236 12.32 18.33 -4.46
CA VAL A 236 12.42 18.50 -5.92
C VAL A 236 11.33 19.44 -6.43
N VAL A 237 10.08 19.24 -6.01
CA VAL A 237 8.94 20.05 -6.47
C VAL A 237 9.09 21.51 -6.01
N ASN A 238 9.32 21.74 -4.71
CA ASN A 238 9.44 23.10 -4.18
C ASN A 238 10.68 23.82 -4.72
N TYR A 239 11.81 23.13 -4.83
CA TYR A 239 13.01 23.71 -5.44
C TYR A 239 12.75 24.13 -6.89
N GLY A 240 12.10 23.28 -7.69
CA GLY A 240 11.74 23.60 -9.07
C GLY A 240 10.85 24.85 -9.18
N ILE A 241 9.85 24.96 -8.30
CA ILE A 241 8.93 26.10 -8.24
C ILE A 241 9.67 27.38 -7.82
N LEU A 242 10.43 27.32 -6.73
CA LEU A 242 11.21 28.46 -6.23
C LEU A 242 12.21 28.94 -7.27
N ARG A 243 13.00 28.03 -7.84
CA ARG A 243 13.97 28.36 -8.89
C ARG A 243 13.29 29.02 -10.11
N SER A 244 12.12 28.53 -10.50
CA SER A 244 11.35 29.07 -11.60
C SER A 244 10.82 30.48 -11.31
N LYS A 245 10.27 30.71 -10.11
CA LYS A 245 9.70 32.00 -9.70
C LYS A 245 10.78 33.05 -9.42
N LEU A 246 11.83 32.69 -8.71
CA LEU A 246 12.92 33.63 -8.36
C LEU A 246 13.88 33.95 -9.52
N LYS A 247 13.68 33.37 -10.71
CA LYS A 247 14.38 33.80 -11.94
C LYS A 247 14.02 35.21 -12.40
N LEU A 248 12.87 35.73 -11.98
CA LEU A 248 12.43 37.07 -12.37
C LEU A 248 13.40 38.15 -11.84
N PRO A 249 13.60 39.25 -12.58
CA PRO A 249 14.43 40.35 -12.12
C PRO A 249 13.80 41.09 -10.92
N PRO A 250 14.61 41.71 -10.02
CA PRO A 250 14.13 42.40 -8.82
C PRO A 250 13.02 43.43 -9.09
N LEU A 251 13.12 44.16 -10.19
CA LEU A 251 12.14 45.17 -10.59
C LEU A 251 10.73 44.61 -10.77
N LYS A 252 10.61 43.35 -11.26
CA LYS A 252 9.30 42.70 -11.40
C LYS A 252 8.69 42.33 -10.05
N PHE A 253 9.50 42.01 -9.09
CA PHE A 253 9.07 41.77 -7.70
C PHE A 253 8.59 43.05 -7.04
N LEU A 254 9.35 44.14 -7.17
CA LEU A 254 8.97 45.47 -6.63
C LEU A 254 7.66 45.98 -7.25
N ARG A 255 7.47 45.77 -8.55
CA ARG A 255 6.23 46.11 -9.25
C ARG A 255 5.09 45.13 -9.02
N ARG A 256 5.31 44.05 -8.27
CA ARG A 256 4.38 42.94 -8.06
C ARG A 256 3.86 42.30 -9.36
N ASP A 257 4.57 42.49 -10.48
CA ASP A 257 4.27 41.89 -11.78
C ASP A 257 4.98 40.56 -11.93
N LEU A 258 4.50 39.55 -11.18
CA LEU A 258 5.05 38.20 -11.22
C LEU A 258 4.44 37.33 -12.33
N SER A 259 3.57 37.93 -13.15
CA SER A 259 2.97 37.19 -14.26
C SER A 259 4.04 37.03 -15.36
N ARG A 260 4.34 35.77 -15.69
CA ARG A 260 4.93 35.46 -17.00
C ARG A 260 3.79 35.61 -18.02
N LYS A 261 3.55 36.83 -18.51
CA LYS A 261 2.70 37.01 -19.68
C LYS A 261 3.41 36.43 -20.91
N LYS A 262 3.40 35.10 -21.07
CA LYS A 262 3.33 34.52 -22.40
C LYS A 262 1.92 34.84 -22.88
N GLN A 263 1.79 35.69 -23.88
CA GLN A 263 0.53 35.83 -24.62
C GLN A 263 0.17 34.42 -25.07
N LYS A 264 -0.79 33.79 -24.35
CA LYS A 264 -1.33 32.50 -24.79
C LYS A 264 -1.99 32.78 -26.12
N ARG A 265 -1.48 32.22 -27.22
CA ARG A 265 -2.12 32.34 -28.54
C ARG A 265 -3.58 31.94 -28.35
N ALA A 266 -4.49 32.88 -28.62
CA ALA A 266 -5.91 32.59 -28.56
C ALA A 266 -6.22 31.53 -29.60
N LEU A 267 -6.92 30.50 -29.21
CA LEU A 267 -7.41 29.48 -30.13
C LEU A 267 -8.25 30.16 -31.22
N ARG A 268 -7.84 29.98 -32.48
CA ARG A 268 -8.64 30.44 -33.63
C ARG A 268 -9.82 29.47 -33.79
N LEU A 269 -10.97 29.87 -33.26
CA LEU A 269 -12.22 29.13 -33.43
C LEU A 269 -12.95 29.69 -34.67
N SER A 270 -13.61 28.80 -35.42
CA SER A 270 -14.37 29.14 -36.61
C SER A 270 -15.42 30.24 -36.33
N SER A 271 -15.60 31.14 -37.28
CA SER A 271 -16.61 32.20 -37.21
C SER A 271 -18.05 31.70 -37.23
N ARG A 272 -18.25 30.41 -37.63
CA ARG A 272 -19.56 29.77 -37.64
C ARG A 272 -20.10 29.40 -36.24
N ILE A 273 -19.26 29.43 -35.21
CA ILE A 273 -19.68 29.15 -33.83
C ILE A 273 -20.21 30.46 -33.21
N ASN A 274 -21.34 30.34 -32.50
CA ASN A 274 -21.95 31.48 -31.79
C ASN A 274 -20.92 32.18 -30.88
N ILE A 275 -20.99 33.52 -30.83
CA ILE A 275 -20.02 34.35 -30.13
C ILE A 275 -19.88 33.98 -28.64
N PHE A 276 -20.98 33.65 -27.96
CA PHE A 276 -20.97 33.23 -26.56
C PHE A 276 -20.30 31.87 -26.34
N SER A 277 -20.54 30.92 -27.25
CA SER A 277 -19.89 29.62 -27.21
C SER A 277 -18.38 29.72 -27.48
N ARG A 278 -18.00 30.58 -28.43
CA ARG A 278 -16.59 30.92 -28.72
C ARG A 278 -15.89 31.54 -27.51
N PHE A 279 -16.56 32.43 -26.81
CA PHE A 279 -16.03 33.04 -25.59
C PHE A 279 -15.83 32.01 -24.48
N ARG A 280 -16.84 31.23 -24.22
CA ARG A 280 -16.77 30.12 -23.19
C ARG A 280 -15.62 29.17 -23.49
N LEU A 281 -15.54 28.66 -24.71
CA LEU A 281 -14.46 27.74 -25.11
C LEU A 281 -13.08 28.39 -24.96
N ARG A 282 -12.91 29.68 -25.35
CA ARG A 282 -11.64 30.38 -25.16
C ARG A 282 -11.26 30.49 -23.68
N VAL A 283 -12.20 30.84 -22.81
CA VAL A 283 -11.97 30.93 -21.37
C VAL A 283 -11.55 29.59 -20.79
N ILE A 284 -12.26 28.53 -21.18
CA ILE A 284 -11.95 27.15 -20.73
C ILE A 284 -10.54 26.76 -21.17
N PHE A 285 -10.22 26.88 -22.47
CA PHE A 285 -8.92 26.47 -22.97
C PHE A 285 -7.75 27.37 -22.47
N GLN A 286 -7.98 28.67 -22.25
CA GLN A 286 -6.98 29.53 -21.65
C GLN A 286 -6.67 29.23 -20.20
N ASN A 287 -7.66 28.70 -19.46
CA ASN A 287 -7.53 28.37 -18.04
C ASN A 287 -7.52 26.86 -17.78
N PHE A 288 -7.37 26.03 -18.81
CA PHE A 288 -7.46 24.58 -18.70
C PHE A 288 -6.54 23.99 -17.62
N SER A 289 -5.29 24.47 -17.51
CA SER A 289 -4.38 24.07 -16.45
C SER A 289 -4.87 24.42 -15.03
N ASN A 290 -5.65 25.50 -14.88
CA ASN A 290 -6.21 25.85 -13.57
C ASN A 290 -7.43 24.99 -13.24
N TYR A 291 -8.20 24.61 -14.27
CA TYR A 291 -9.33 23.71 -14.08
C TYR A 291 -8.89 22.26 -13.73
N ILE A 292 -7.82 21.75 -14.37
CA ILE A 292 -7.27 20.44 -13.99
C ILE A 292 -6.91 20.42 -12.50
N VAL A 293 -6.26 21.47 -11.99
CA VAL A 293 -5.89 21.56 -10.56
C VAL A 293 -7.11 21.63 -9.63
N LEU A 294 -8.26 22.01 -10.14
CA LEU A 294 -9.49 22.14 -9.37
C LEU A 294 -10.29 20.81 -9.32
N PHE A 295 -10.04 19.92 -10.31
CA PHE A 295 -10.71 18.60 -10.42
C PHE A 295 -9.85 17.43 -9.93
N VAL A 296 -8.58 17.64 -9.60
CA VAL A 296 -7.70 16.68 -8.93
C VAL A 296 -7.69 16.94 -7.42
#